data_0b5d21d73b5cf285ea3352f020b24ffa
#
_entry.id   0b5d21d73b5cf285ea3352f020b24ffa
#
_cell.length_a   1.000
_cell.length_b   1.000
_cell.length_c   1.000
_cell.angle_alpha   90.00
_cell.angle_beta   90.00
_cell.angle_gamma   90.00
#
_symmetry.space_group_name_H-M   'P 1'
#
loop_
_entity.id
_entity.type
_entity.pdbx_description
1 polymer ?
#
loop_
_entity_poly.entity_id
_entity_poly.type
_entity_poly.pdbx_seq_one_letter_code
_entity_poly.pdbx_strand_id
1 'polypeptide(L)'
;MARLKVGSSLNISELLNISAILSCAKHVKDYYEHREDSISGMLENLATVDALNSQIKKCIISEDEISDDASANLRSIRRSKAIANDRIHSELNKVLNSPTYRTSLQDYVITTRQGRYCLPVKAEYKSAFPGMIHDQSSTGSTLFIEPAAVVKLNNDIRELELKEAAEIEVILADLSAKAGEHTEELLCDYEILVELDCIFAKAQLARHMHASRPVMNTSGIINIKKGRHPLIEPHTVVPIDIYLGTDFKLLIITGPNTGGKTVSLKTVGLLTLMAQSGLFIPALDHSDIAVFKNIYADIGDEQSIEQSLSTFSSHMTNTVKILKEADENCLVLFDEIGAGTDPTEGAALAIAILNDLKMRGVTTMATTHYSEIKLYALSTDGVENASCEFDVESLRPTYRLLIGIPGKSNGFAISKKLGLPDYILSDASERLNAEDVHFEDIVSDLEHARISLEKEQAEVENYKAEIASLKEKLQAKNERLDERTDNIIRKANEQAAAILSLIHI
;
A
#
# COMPACT_ATOMS: atom_id res chain seq x y z
N MET A 1 27.21 0.53 -1.44
CA MET A 1 27.82 -0.26 -0.36
C MET A 1 28.81 -1.34 -0.85
N ALA A 2 28.45 -2.26 -1.77
CA ALA A 2 29.42 -3.26 -2.26
C ALA A 2 30.72 -2.65 -2.83
N ARG A 3 30.63 -1.54 -3.57
CA ARG A 3 31.79 -0.81 -4.12
C ARG A 3 32.69 -0.18 -3.03
N LEU A 4 32.08 0.31 -1.95
CA LEU A 4 32.81 0.87 -0.81
C LEU A 4 33.67 -0.22 -0.10
N LYS A 5 33.11 -1.41 0.10
CA LYS A 5 33.79 -2.53 0.72
C LYS A 5 35.09 -2.96 0.00
N VAL A 6 35.14 -2.76 -1.33
CA VAL A 6 36.31 -3.06 -2.16
C VAL A 6 37.19 -1.82 -2.42
N GLY A 7 36.91 -0.69 -1.75
CA GLY A 7 37.72 0.53 -1.86
C GLY A 7 37.54 1.29 -3.18
N SER A 8 36.44 1.07 -3.88
CA SER A 8 36.13 1.80 -5.14
C SER A 8 35.58 3.19 -4.85
N SER A 9 36.01 4.18 -5.66
CA SER A 9 35.45 5.54 -5.62
C SER A 9 34.00 5.54 -6.07
N LEU A 10 33.15 6.31 -5.37
CA LEU A 10 31.77 6.60 -5.69
C LEU A 10 31.68 7.86 -6.56
N ASN A 11 30.59 7.95 -7.34
CA ASN A 11 30.27 9.17 -8.08
C ASN A 11 29.48 10.16 -7.19
N ILE A 12 29.21 11.35 -7.73
CA ILE A 12 28.50 12.44 -7.04
C ILE A 12 27.11 11.99 -6.55
N SER A 13 26.31 11.38 -7.42
CA SER A 13 24.95 10.93 -7.08
C SER A 13 24.95 9.85 -5.99
N GLU A 14 25.90 8.92 -6.01
CA GLU A 14 26.07 7.88 -4.98
C GLU A 14 26.42 8.50 -3.60
N LEU A 15 27.28 9.51 -3.56
CA LEU A 15 27.63 10.25 -2.34
C LEU A 15 26.47 11.09 -1.81
N LEU A 16 25.69 11.72 -2.70
CA LEU A 16 24.47 12.44 -2.32
C LEU A 16 23.42 11.50 -1.71
N ASN A 17 23.28 10.29 -2.24
CA ASN A 17 22.40 9.27 -1.65
C ASN A 17 22.85 8.88 -0.24
N ILE A 18 24.16 8.74 0.00
CA ILE A 18 24.68 8.52 1.37
C ILE A 18 24.32 9.70 2.28
N SER A 19 24.52 10.93 1.82
CA SER A 19 24.15 12.15 2.57
C SER A 19 22.64 12.19 2.87
N ALA A 20 21.81 11.74 1.95
CA ALA A 20 20.34 11.66 2.14
C ALA A 20 20.00 10.65 3.24
N ILE A 21 20.61 9.44 3.22
CA ILE A 21 20.41 8.42 4.27
C ILE A 21 20.81 8.98 5.64
N LEU A 22 21.99 9.55 5.77
CA LEU A 22 22.48 10.13 7.03
C LEU A 22 21.61 11.29 7.53
N SER A 23 21.14 12.12 6.60
CA SER A 23 20.22 13.23 6.95
C SER A 23 18.88 12.71 7.41
N CYS A 24 18.34 11.68 6.77
CA CYS A 24 17.10 11.04 7.15
C CYS A 24 17.22 10.38 8.52
N ALA A 25 18.28 9.59 8.75
CA ALA A 25 18.56 8.94 10.04
C ALA A 25 18.63 9.98 11.18
N LYS A 26 19.33 11.09 10.96
CA LYS A 26 19.38 12.19 11.92
C LYS A 26 18.00 12.79 12.20
N HIS A 27 17.24 13.17 11.17
CA HIS A 27 15.90 13.75 11.35
C HIS A 27 14.96 12.81 12.08
N VAL A 28 14.99 11.52 11.77
CA VAL A 28 14.16 10.51 12.44
C VAL A 28 14.55 10.38 13.90
N LYS A 29 15.86 10.34 14.20
CA LYS A 29 16.39 10.27 15.57
C LYS A 29 16.02 11.51 16.39
N ASP A 30 16.22 12.71 15.84
CA ASP A 30 15.91 14.00 16.51
C ASP A 30 14.39 14.13 16.77
N TYR A 31 13.54 13.68 15.84
CA TYR A 31 12.06 13.71 16.01
C TYR A 31 11.59 12.83 17.14
N TYR A 32 12.33 11.76 17.45
CA TYR A 32 11.90 10.70 18.37
C TYR A 32 12.50 10.82 19.77
N GLU A 33 13.27 11.87 20.06
CA GLU A 33 13.88 12.06 21.38
C GLU A 33 12.84 11.90 22.51
N HIS A 34 13.11 10.93 23.43
CA HIS A 34 12.39 10.70 24.70
C HIS A 34 11.04 9.95 24.66
N ARG A 35 10.79 9.09 23.69
CA ARG A 35 9.62 8.22 23.72
C ARG A 35 10.03 6.75 23.88
N GLU A 36 9.49 6.08 24.88
CA GLU A 36 9.62 4.63 25.04
C GLU A 36 8.40 3.94 24.39
N ASP A 37 8.59 3.38 23.19
CA ASP A 37 7.59 2.60 22.50
C ASP A 37 8.19 1.41 21.73
N SER A 38 7.37 0.70 20.98
CA SER A 38 7.78 -0.53 20.28
C SER A 38 8.84 -0.35 19.19
N ILE A 39 9.08 0.89 18.71
CA ILE A 39 10.11 1.18 17.68
C ILE A 39 11.35 1.86 18.25
N SER A 40 11.38 2.19 19.56
CA SER A 40 12.50 2.87 20.21
C SER A 40 13.83 2.16 20.01
N GLY A 41 13.85 0.83 20.14
CA GLY A 41 15.07 0.03 19.93
C GLY A 41 15.63 0.10 18.51
N MET A 42 14.78 0.31 17.49
CA MET A 42 15.23 0.52 16.11
C MET A 42 15.88 1.89 15.97
N LEU A 43 15.28 2.92 16.57
CA LEU A 43 15.72 4.31 16.49
C LEU A 43 17.02 4.57 17.26
N GLU A 44 17.23 3.89 18.37
CA GLU A 44 18.47 3.95 19.14
C GLU A 44 19.68 3.45 18.34
N ASN A 45 19.46 2.48 17.46
CA ASN A 45 20.52 1.88 16.62
C ASN A 45 20.87 2.73 15.39
N LEU A 46 20.12 3.82 15.09
CA LEU A 46 20.47 4.73 14.00
C LEU A 46 21.77 5.48 14.32
N ALA A 47 22.72 5.43 13.41
CA ALA A 47 23.98 6.15 13.50
C ALA A 47 23.87 7.52 12.84
N THR A 48 24.28 8.58 13.55
CA THR A 48 24.35 9.93 12.98
C THR A 48 25.80 10.29 12.71
N VAL A 49 26.33 9.92 11.54
CA VAL A 49 27.71 10.28 11.16
C VAL A 49 27.73 11.72 10.63
N ASP A 50 27.52 12.66 11.55
CA ASP A 50 27.37 14.10 11.23
C ASP A 50 28.59 14.70 10.53
N ALA A 51 29.79 14.26 10.87
CA ALA A 51 31.03 14.74 10.27
C ALA A 51 31.10 14.40 8.76
N LEU A 52 30.79 13.15 8.41
CA LEU A 52 30.75 12.71 7.02
C LEU A 52 29.65 13.43 6.23
N ASN A 53 28.44 13.49 6.79
CA ASN A 53 27.31 14.16 6.14
C ASN A 53 27.59 15.65 5.88
N SER A 54 28.15 16.34 6.86
CA SER A 54 28.53 17.76 6.73
C SER A 54 29.61 17.95 5.68
N GLN A 55 30.58 17.03 5.60
CA GLN A 55 31.66 17.11 4.61
C GLN A 55 31.13 16.87 3.19
N ILE A 56 30.25 15.86 2.99
CA ILE A 56 29.61 15.62 1.68
C ILE A 56 28.84 16.86 1.24
N LYS A 57 28.00 17.43 2.10
CA LYS A 57 27.19 18.64 1.80
C LYS A 57 28.05 19.88 1.54
N LYS A 58 29.23 19.98 2.16
CA LYS A 58 30.17 21.07 1.91
C LYS A 58 30.84 20.94 0.55
N CYS A 59 31.18 19.70 0.14
CA CYS A 59 31.89 19.44 -1.09
C CYS A 59 30.99 19.35 -2.32
N ILE A 60 29.76 18.84 -2.19
CA ILE A 60 28.83 18.57 -3.29
C ILE A 60 27.61 19.46 -3.16
N ILE A 61 27.36 20.32 -4.13
CA ILE A 61 26.20 21.24 -4.18
C ILE A 61 25.02 20.56 -4.86
N SER A 62 25.26 19.92 -6.00
CA SER A 62 24.25 19.22 -6.80
C SER A 62 24.85 18.03 -7.55
N GLU A 63 24.03 17.28 -8.29
CA GLU A 63 24.51 16.13 -9.09
C GLU A 63 25.57 16.52 -10.14
N ASP A 64 25.59 17.78 -10.58
CA ASP A 64 26.46 18.28 -11.63
C ASP A 64 27.54 19.24 -11.09
N GLU A 65 27.50 19.59 -9.79
CA GLU A 65 28.32 20.67 -9.26
C GLU A 65 29.03 20.31 -7.95
N ILE A 66 30.35 20.39 -7.98
CA ILE A 66 31.24 20.34 -6.82
C ILE A 66 31.60 21.76 -6.38
N SER A 67 31.50 22.01 -5.08
CA SER A 67 31.79 23.31 -4.46
C SER A 67 33.26 23.71 -4.66
N ASP A 68 33.52 24.99 -4.85
CA ASP A 68 34.87 25.56 -4.81
C ASP A 68 35.53 25.37 -3.45
N ASP A 69 34.73 25.23 -2.38
CA ASP A 69 35.18 24.99 -1.02
C ASP A 69 35.50 23.51 -0.73
N ALA A 70 35.34 22.62 -1.71
CA ALA A 70 35.69 21.20 -1.55
C ALA A 70 37.20 20.99 -1.34
N SER A 71 38.04 21.76 -2.08
CA SER A 71 39.48 21.79 -1.80
C SER A 71 40.09 23.15 -2.17
N ALA A 72 41.18 23.50 -1.49
CA ALA A 72 41.95 24.70 -1.81
C ALA A 72 42.57 24.65 -3.21
N ASN A 73 42.90 23.45 -3.69
CA ASN A 73 43.46 23.21 -4.99
C ASN A 73 42.43 23.43 -6.11
N LEU A 74 41.20 22.88 -5.96
CA LEU A 74 40.08 23.08 -6.90
C LEU A 74 39.77 24.56 -7.06
N ARG A 75 39.68 25.28 -5.94
CA ARG A 75 39.42 26.75 -5.97
C ARG A 75 40.52 27.47 -6.74
N SER A 76 41.79 27.13 -6.54
CA SER A 76 42.95 27.71 -7.22
C SER A 76 42.89 27.42 -8.75
N ILE A 77 42.58 26.19 -9.14
CA ILE A 77 42.46 25.76 -10.52
C ILE A 77 41.31 26.53 -11.21
N ARG A 78 40.13 26.61 -10.61
CA ARG A 78 38.97 27.31 -11.15
C ARG A 78 39.23 28.83 -11.32
N ARG A 79 39.90 29.42 -10.31
CA ARG A 79 40.33 30.82 -10.39
C ARG A 79 41.33 31.05 -11.54
N SER A 80 42.30 30.16 -11.71
CA SER A 80 43.24 30.23 -12.80
C SER A 80 42.57 30.08 -14.17
N LYS A 81 41.58 29.18 -14.26
CA LYS A 81 40.77 28.96 -15.45
C LYS A 81 39.94 30.21 -15.82
N ALA A 82 39.31 30.86 -14.83
CA ALA A 82 38.58 32.12 -15.03
C ALA A 82 39.53 33.22 -15.56
N ILE A 83 40.71 33.41 -14.96
CA ILE A 83 41.72 34.37 -15.41
C ILE A 83 42.19 34.05 -16.85
N ALA A 84 42.38 32.77 -17.18
CA ALA A 84 42.78 32.37 -18.51
C ALA A 84 41.66 32.64 -19.55
N ASN A 85 40.40 32.38 -19.19
CA ASN A 85 39.25 32.72 -20.04
C ASN A 85 39.13 34.24 -20.29
N ASP A 86 39.29 35.06 -19.26
CA ASP A 86 39.25 36.51 -19.42
C ASP A 86 40.38 37.02 -20.36
N ARG A 87 41.57 36.46 -20.24
CA ARG A 87 42.69 36.76 -21.12
C ARG A 87 42.43 36.35 -22.58
N ILE A 88 41.89 35.15 -22.80
CA ILE A 88 41.51 34.70 -24.14
C ILE A 88 40.51 35.66 -24.80
N HIS A 89 39.44 35.99 -24.05
CA HIS A 89 38.44 36.95 -24.57
C HIS A 89 39.05 38.31 -24.86
N SER A 90 39.97 38.78 -24.05
CA SER A 90 40.70 40.03 -24.28
C SER A 90 41.54 39.97 -25.59
N GLU A 91 42.31 38.90 -25.79
CA GLU A 91 43.14 38.73 -26.98
C GLU A 91 42.29 38.52 -28.25
N LEU A 92 41.22 37.73 -28.17
CA LEU A 92 40.30 37.55 -29.30
C LEU A 92 39.59 38.84 -29.69
N ASN A 93 39.17 39.66 -28.70
CA ASN A 93 38.60 40.97 -28.98
C ASN A 93 39.60 41.92 -29.64
N LYS A 94 40.91 41.86 -29.32
CA LYS A 94 41.94 42.60 -30.04
C LYS A 94 42.03 42.19 -31.53
N VAL A 95 41.95 40.87 -31.79
CA VAL A 95 41.94 40.33 -33.15
C VAL A 95 40.68 40.76 -33.92
N LEU A 96 39.49 40.66 -33.30
CA LEU A 96 38.21 41.07 -33.89
C LEU A 96 38.16 42.54 -34.26
N ASN A 97 38.77 43.41 -33.43
CA ASN A 97 38.79 44.86 -33.65
C ASN A 97 39.99 45.35 -34.50
N SER A 98 40.91 44.44 -34.89
CA SER A 98 42.06 44.78 -35.69
C SER A 98 41.67 45.15 -37.17
N PRO A 99 42.03 46.31 -37.69
CA PRO A 99 41.78 46.66 -39.09
C PRO A 99 42.34 45.65 -40.07
N THR A 100 43.45 45.00 -39.69
CA THR A 100 44.16 44.04 -40.59
C THR A 100 43.34 42.76 -40.82
N TYR A 101 42.56 42.28 -39.79
CA TYR A 101 41.82 41.03 -39.91
C TYR A 101 40.32 41.20 -40.15
N ARG A 102 39.82 42.44 -40.07
CA ARG A 102 38.40 42.76 -40.21
C ARG A 102 37.77 42.29 -41.49
N THR A 103 38.45 42.37 -42.61
CA THR A 103 37.98 41.94 -43.97
C THR A 103 37.96 40.43 -44.09
N SER A 104 38.81 39.72 -43.32
CA SER A 104 38.96 38.25 -43.36
C SER A 104 37.92 37.54 -42.57
N LEU A 105 37.26 38.20 -41.58
CA LEU A 105 36.24 37.60 -40.75
C LEU A 105 34.91 37.46 -41.49
N GLN A 106 34.23 36.33 -41.27
CA GLN A 106 32.88 36.10 -41.77
C GLN A 106 31.86 36.79 -40.86
N ASP A 107 32.03 36.61 -39.52
CA ASP A 107 31.23 37.22 -38.47
C ASP A 107 32.14 37.73 -37.35
N TYR A 108 31.68 38.75 -36.59
CA TYR A 108 32.43 39.34 -35.49
C TYR A 108 32.04 38.71 -34.14
N VAL A 109 32.09 37.38 -34.07
CA VAL A 109 31.71 36.60 -32.88
C VAL A 109 32.83 35.64 -32.50
N ILE A 110 32.99 35.44 -31.19
CA ILE A 110 33.85 34.39 -30.63
C ILE A 110 33.03 33.11 -30.60
N THR A 111 33.56 32.03 -31.14
CA THR A 111 32.90 30.70 -31.14
C THR A 111 33.80 29.67 -30.49
N THR A 112 33.19 28.58 -30.02
CA THR A 112 33.94 27.42 -29.49
C THR A 112 33.77 26.25 -30.45
N ARG A 113 34.88 25.63 -30.84
CA ARG A 113 34.92 24.40 -31.65
C ARG A 113 35.90 23.42 -31.01
N GLN A 114 35.46 22.18 -30.81
CA GLN A 114 36.26 21.13 -30.17
C GLN A 114 36.89 21.57 -28.82
N GLY A 115 36.15 22.39 -28.04
CA GLY A 115 36.61 22.92 -26.74
C GLY A 115 37.65 24.03 -26.86
N ARG A 116 37.83 24.64 -28.07
CA ARG A 116 38.77 25.75 -28.30
C ARG A 116 38.07 27.00 -28.80
N TYR A 117 38.50 28.14 -28.35
CA TYR A 117 38.01 29.43 -28.79
C TYR A 117 38.53 29.73 -30.18
N CYS A 118 37.65 29.95 -31.14
CA CYS A 118 37.90 30.19 -32.55
C CYS A 118 37.17 31.42 -33.08
N LEU A 119 37.66 31.97 -34.20
CA LEU A 119 36.99 33.02 -34.94
C LEU A 119 36.51 32.47 -36.29
N PRO A 120 35.32 32.86 -36.79
CA PRO A 120 34.83 32.49 -38.09
C PRO A 120 35.50 33.36 -39.18
N VAL A 121 36.31 32.73 -40.02
CA VAL A 121 37.10 33.37 -41.09
C VAL A 121 36.58 32.88 -42.43
N LYS A 122 36.49 33.77 -43.44
CA LYS A 122 36.12 33.39 -44.78
C LYS A 122 37.17 32.48 -45.38
N ALA A 123 36.78 31.43 -46.07
CA ALA A 123 37.68 30.42 -46.63
C ALA A 123 38.75 30.98 -47.56
N GLU A 124 38.45 32.06 -48.30
CA GLU A 124 39.36 32.78 -49.23
C GLU A 124 40.57 33.42 -48.52
N TYR A 125 40.43 33.75 -47.22
CA TYR A 125 41.52 34.36 -46.43
C TYR A 125 42.29 33.34 -45.55
N LYS A 126 42.15 32.05 -45.82
CA LYS A 126 42.86 30.96 -45.09
C LYS A 126 44.36 31.23 -44.98
N SER A 127 45.01 31.63 -46.08
CA SER A 127 46.46 31.84 -46.11
C SER A 127 46.90 33.14 -45.43
N ALA A 128 46.00 34.12 -45.32
CA ALA A 128 46.29 35.43 -44.76
C ALA A 128 45.98 35.56 -43.26
N PHE A 129 45.23 34.60 -42.69
CA PHE A 129 44.87 34.61 -41.27
C PHE A 129 45.74 33.62 -40.50
N PRO A 130 46.65 34.08 -39.63
CA PRO A 130 47.56 33.19 -38.90
C PRO A 130 46.82 32.44 -37.78
N GLY A 131 46.75 31.11 -37.86
CA GLY A 131 46.07 30.28 -36.87
C GLY A 131 45.89 28.83 -37.32
N MET A 132 45.24 28.04 -36.45
CA MET A 132 44.93 26.64 -36.70
C MET A 132 43.43 26.48 -37.01
N ILE A 133 43.12 25.71 -38.06
CA ILE A 133 41.74 25.41 -38.45
C ILE A 133 41.26 24.24 -37.60
N HIS A 134 40.16 24.40 -36.85
CA HIS A 134 39.53 23.35 -36.07
C HIS A 134 38.26 22.80 -36.68
N ASP A 135 37.57 23.62 -37.51
CA ASP A 135 36.30 23.21 -38.12
C ASP A 135 36.00 24.05 -39.35
N GLN A 136 35.03 23.60 -40.17
CA GLN A 136 34.50 24.39 -41.29
C GLN A 136 32.98 24.29 -41.35
N SER A 137 32.32 25.30 -41.92
CA SER A 137 30.89 25.29 -42.16
C SER A 137 30.50 24.19 -43.17
N SER A 138 29.26 23.73 -43.14
CA SER A 138 28.74 22.71 -44.08
C SER A 138 28.86 23.08 -45.54
N THR A 139 28.90 24.37 -45.87
CA THR A 139 29.10 24.89 -47.21
C THR A 139 30.59 25.08 -47.57
N GLY A 140 31.50 24.89 -46.62
CA GLY A 140 32.95 25.14 -46.81
C GLY A 140 33.34 26.62 -46.94
N SER A 141 32.42 27.56 -46.87
CA SER A 141 32.66 28.99 -47.04
C SER A 141 33.27 29.70 -45.82
N THR A 142 33.12 29.11 -44.62
CA THR A 142 33.62 29.64 -43.35
C THR A 142 34.53 28.62 -42.68
N LEU A 143 35.69 29.04 -42.26
CA LEU A 143 36.64 28.26 -41.46
C LEU A 143 36.63 28.77 -40.01
N PHE A 144 36.58 27.87 -39.05
CA PHE A 144 36.71 28.22 -37.63
C PHE A 144 38.19 28.10 -37.26
N ILE A 145 38.87 29.27 -37.18
CA ILE A 145 40.31 29.35 -36.98
C ILE A 145 40.57 29.78 -35.55
N GLU A 146 41.43 29.03 -34.83
CA GLU A 146 42.07 29.45 -33.61
C GLU A 146 43.22 30.39 -33.95
N PRO A 147 43.15 31.67 -33.58
CA PRO A 147 44.25 32.61 -33.91
C PRO A 147 45.54 32.21 -33.18
N ALA A 148 46.71 32.39 -33.88
CA ALA A 148 48.00 32.06 -33.32
C ALA A 148 48.26 32.71 -31.95
N ALA A 149 47.73 33.91 -31.72
CA ALA A 149 47.84 34.67 -30.46
C ALA A 149 47.21 33.96 -29.25
N VAL A 150 46.20 33.09 -29.49
CA VAL A 150 45.44 32.43 -28.36
C VAL A 150 45.71 30.95 -28.26
N VAL A 151 46.49 30.34 -29.14
CA VAL A 151 46.81 28.89 -29.09
C VAL A 151 47.38 28.47 -27.73
N LYS A 152 48.32 29.24 -27.17
CA LYS A 152 48.86 28.96 -25.85
C LYS A 152 47.81 29.02 -24.77
N LEU A 153 46.97 30.04 -24.77
CA LEU A 153 45.91 30.24 -23.78
C LEU A 153 44.84 29.15 -23.85
N ASN A 154 44.46 28.70 -25.03
CA ASN A 154 43.54 27.54 -25.19
C ASN A 154 44.19 26.26 -24.66
N ASN A 155 45.49 26.06 -24.86
CA ASN A 155 46.20 24.91 -24.26
C ASN A 155 46.24 25.01 -22.76
N ASP A 156 46.51 26.19 -22.19
CA ASP A 156 46.52 26.43 -20.74
C ASP A 156 45.15 26.14 -20.13
N ILE A 157 44.04 26.55 -20.78
CA ILE A 157 42.66 26.25 -20.37
C ILE A 157 42.43 24.73 -20.39
N ARG A 158 42.83 24.03 -21.45
CA ARG A 158 42.67 22.60 -21.59
C ARG A 158 43.43 21.85 -20.51
N GLU A 159 44.63 22.30 -20.19
CA GLU A 159 45.41 21.75 -19.07
C GLU A 159 44.71 21.97 -17.74
N LEU A 160 44.13 23.15 -17.50
CA LEU A 160 43.39 23.45 -16.28
C LEU A 160 42.09 22.63 -16.19
N GLU A 161 41.40 22.35 -17.29
CA GLU A 161 40.23 21.47 -17.34
C GLU A 161 40.61 20.02 -16.90
N LEU A 162 41.74 19.51 -17.41
CA LEU A 162 42.22 18.19 -17.03
C LEU A 162 42.63 18.15 -15.57
N LYS A 163 43.27 19.22 -15.04
CA LYS A 163 43.59 19.35 -13.63
C LYS A 163 42.34 19.44 -12.75
N GLU A 164 41.31 20.16 -13.21
CA GLU A 164 40.05 20.26 -12.51
C GLU A 164 39.38 18.87 -12.40
N ALA A 165 39.30 18.13 -13.52
CA ALA A 165 38.72 16.78 -13.54
C ALA A 165 39.51 15.82 -12.61
N ALA A 166 40.82 15.84 -12.67
CA ALA A 166 41.68 15.01 -11.78
C ALA A 166 41.45 15.36 -10.31
N GLU A 167 41.39 16.66 -9.96
CA GLU A 167 41.15 17.08 -8.58
C GLU A 167 39.78 16.67 -8.08
N ILE A 168 38.76 16.73 -8.95
CA ILE A 168 37.39 16.22 -8.62
C ILE A 168 37.46 14.73 -8.29
N GLU A 169 38.19 13.93 -9.07
CA GLU A 169 38.35 12.50 -8.79
C GLU A 169 39.01 12.25 -7.43
N VAL A 170 40.01 13.07 -7.06
CA VAL A 170 40.69 13.00 -5.75
C VAL A 170 39.70 13.31 -4.61
N ILE A 171 38.88 14.35 -4.77
CA ILE A 171 37.84 14.73 -3.78
C ILE A 171 36.81 13.62 -3.61
N LEU A 172 36.31 13.04 -4.70
CA LEU A 172 35.35 11.94 -4.66
C LEU A 172 35.97 10.67 -4.03
N ALA A 173 37.25 10.39 -4.31
CA ALA A 173 37.96 9.27 -3.72
C ALA A 173 38.13 9.44 -2.20
N ASP A 174 38.48 10.65 -1.73
CA ASP A 174 38.59 10.95 -0.28
C ASP A 174 37.25 10.79 0.43
N LEU A 175 36.19 11.36 -0.13
CA LEU A 175 34.82 11.21 0.43
C LEU A 175 34.37 9.75 0.43
N SER A 176 34.71 9.00 -0.62
CA SER A 176 34.38 7.57 -0.70
C SER A 176 35.16 6.72 0.31
N ALA A 177 36.43 7.02 0.55
CA ALA A 177 37.23 6.36 1.56
C ALA A 177 36.64 6.58 2.97
N LYS A 178 36.28 7.82 3.30
CA LYS A 178 35.62 8.15 4.57
C LYS A 178 34.24 7.48 4.71
N ALA A 179 33.44 7.43 3.64
CA ALA A 179 32.19 6.68 3.64
C ALA A 179 32.43 5.17 3.82
N GLY A 180 33.57 4.66 3.30
CA GLY A 180 34.00 3.28 3.46
C GLY A 180 34.24 2.87 4.92
N GLU A 181 34.77 3.78 5.75
CA GLU A 181 34.99 3.58 7.18
C GLU A 181 33.68 3.34 7.96
N HIS A 182 32.53 3.87 7.45
CA HIS A 182 31.23 3.79 8.08
C HIS A 182 30.25 2.86 7.33
N THR A 183 30.76 1.90 6.55
CA THR A 183 29.92 1.06 5.68
C THR A 183 28.90 0.21 6.47
N GLU A 184 29.27 -0.30 7.64
CA GLU A 184 28.36 -1.12 8.47
C GLU A 184 27.24 -0.27 9.07
N GLU A 185 27.57 0.91 9.58
CA GLU A 185 26.60 1.87 10.13
C GLU A 185 25.62 2.34 9.06
N LEU A 186 26.11 2.67 7.86
CA LEU A 186 25.30 3.08 6.73
C LEU A 186 24.34 1.97 6.24
N LEU A 187 24.78 0.70 6.30
CA LEU A 187 23.92 -0.44 5.97
C LEU A 187 22.84 -0.62 7.03
N CYS A 188 23.20 -0.55 8.30
CA CYS A 188 22.25 -0.64 9.41
C CYS A 188 21.19 0.48 9.33
N ASP A 189 21.62 1.72 9.12
CA ASP A 189 20.71 2.86 8.94
C ASP A 189 19.76 2.65 7.78
N TYR A 190 20.26 2.17 6.64
CA TYR A 190 19.44 1.91 5.46
C TYR A 190 18.37 0.84 5.75
N GLU A 191 18.75 -0.28 6.39
CA GLU A 191 17.83 -1.36 6.74
C GLU A 191 16.76 -0.87 7.72
N ILE A 192 17.16 -0.14 8.76
CA ILE A 192 16.23 0.44 9.75
C ILE A 192 15.26 1.43 9.08
N LEU A 193 15.76 2.33 8.25
CA LEU A 193 14.92 3.33 7.58
C LEU A 193 13.92 2.69 6.62
N VAL A 194 14.31 1.64 5.88
CA VAL A 194 13.40 0.88 5.01
C VAL A 194 12.32 0.17 5.83
N GLU A 195 12.70 -0.43 6.97
CA GLU A 195 11.75 -1.09 7.85
C GLU A 195 10.76 -0.09 8.47
N LEU A 196 11.24 1.06 8.94
CA LEU A 196 10.41 2.14 9.45
C LEU A 196 9.44 2.67 8.39
N ASP A 197 9.91 2.91 7.15
CA ASP A 197 9.05 3.34 6.05
C ASP A 197 7.92 2.33 5.80
N CYS A 198 8.24 1.03 5.79
CA CYS A 198 7.26 -0.04 5.67
C CYS A 198 6.25 -0.04 6.83
N ILE A 199 6.71 0.13 8.09
CA ILE A 199 5.84 0.20 9.27
C ILE A 199 4.89 1.40 9.17
N PHE A 200 5.41 2.57 8.83
CA PHE A 200 4.58 3.78 8.69
C PHE A 200 3.62 3.70 7.52
N ALA A 201 4.01 3.12 6.39
CA ALA A 201 3.11 2.88 5.26
C ALA A 201 1.94 1.97 5.65
N LYS A 202 2.23 0.85 6.37
CA LYS A 202 1.19 -0.04 6.92
C LYS A 202 0.28 0.69 7.92
N ALA A 203 0.83 1.52 8.78
CA ALA A 203 0.06 2.29 9.77
C ALA A 203 -0.84 3.34 9.10
N GLN A 204 -0.35 4.03 8.06
CA GLN A 204 -1.15 4.97 7.28
C GLN A 204 -2.30 4.26 6.53
N LEU A 205 -2.02 3.11 5.93
CA LEU A 205 -3.03 2.28 5.29
C LEU A 205 -4.11 1.85 6.28
N ALA A 206 -3.70 1.39 7.47
CA ALA A 206 -4.62 1.00 8.54
C ALA A 206 -5.53 2.16 8.98
N ARG A 207 -4.98 3.36 9.14
CA ARG A 207 -5.76 4.58 9.45
C ARG A 207 -6.75 4.93 8.34
N HIS A 208 -6.30 4.87 7.09
CA HIS A 208 -7.16 5.18 5.93
C HIS A 208 -8.35 4.23 5.83
N MET A 209 -8.14 2.94 6.10
CA MET A 209 -9.18 1.91 6.06
C MET A 209 -10.00 1.79 7.35
N HIS A 210 -9.68 2.57 8.39
CA HIS A 210 -10.21 2.34 9.75
C HIS A 210 -10.06 0.87 10.15
N ALA A 211 -8.86 0.34 9.95
CA ALA A 211 -8.53 -1.06 10.18
C ALA A 211 -8.08 -1.31 11.61
N SER A 212 -8.35 -2.51 12.12
CA SER A 212 -7.90 -2.98 13.42
C SER A 212 -6.98 -4.19 13.30
N ARG A 213 -6.22 -4.44 14.36
CA ARG A 213 -5.29 -5.57 14.43
C ARG A 213 -6.07 -6.88 14.53
N PRO A 214 -5.93 -7.83 13.58
CA PRO A 214 -6.55 -9.14 13.69
C PRO A 214 -5.85 -9.98 14.75
N VAL A 215 -6.61 -10.89 15.37
CA VAL A 215 -6.07 -11.95 16.21
C VAL A 215 -5.70 -13.13 15.31
N MET A 216 -4.41 -13.43 15.21
CA MET A 216 -3.94 -14.53 14.35
C MET A 216 -4.02 -15.85 15.12
N ASN A 217 -4.51 -16.92 14.46
CA ASN A 217 -4.59 -18.26 15.04
C ASN A 217 -4.15 -19.34 14.03
N THR A 218 -3.80 -20.50 14.54
CA THR A 218 -3.44 -21.70 13.76
C THR A 218 -4.50 -22.81 13.85
N SER A 219 -5.65 -22.52 14.47
CA SER A 219 -6.74 -23.48 14.66
C SER A 219 -7.73 -23.53 13.50
N GLY A 220 -7.50 -22.79 12.42
CA GLY A 220 -8.36 -22.73 11.25
C GLY A 220 -9.62 -21.89 11.44
N ILE A 221 -9.67 -21.07 12.50
CA ILE A 221 -10.85 -20.24 12.82
C ILE A 221 -10.77 -18.89 12.10
N ILE A 222 -11.82 -18.57 11.38
CA ILE A 222 -12.10 -17.24 10.84
C ILE A 222 -13.33 -16.70 11.56
N ASN A 223 -13.22 -15.53 12.19
CA ASN A 223 -14.33 -14.82 12.81
C ASN A 223 -14.16 -13.31 12.57
N ILE A 224 -14.69 -12.84 11.47
CA ILE A 224 -14.58 -11.44 11.04
C ILE A 224 -15.82 -10.70 11.52
N LYS A 225 -15.62 -9.67 12.33
CA LYS A 225 -16.68 -8.80 12.85
C LYS A 225 -16.72 -7.50 12.09
N LYS A 226 -17.85 -7.19 11.43
CA LYS A 226 -18.05 -5.98 10.63
C LYS A 226 -16.94 -5.78 9.61
N GLY A 227 -16.54 -6.85 8.94
CA GLY A 227 -15.54 -6.81 7.88
C GLY A 227 -16.03 -6.00 6.69
N ARG A 228 -15.18 -5.13 6.18
CA ARG A 228 -15.45 -4.29 5.01
C ARG A 228 -14.49 -4.67 3.90
N HIS A 229 -14.99 -4.70 2.66
CA HIS A 229 -14.16 -4.96 1.50
C HIS A 229 -13.16 -3.79 1.29
N PRO A 230 -11.85 -4.03 1.29
CA PRO A 230 -10.84 -2.95 1.33
C PRO A 230 -10.81 -2.05 0.09
N LEU A 231 -11.36 -2.51 -1.04
CA LEU A 231 -11.38 -1.78 -2.32
C LEU A 231 -12.72 -1.13 -2.63
N ILE A 232 -13.68 -1.18 -1.71
CA ILE A 232 -14.96 -0.47 -1.84
C ILE A 232 -14.90 0.80 -0.98
N GLU A 233 -15.47 1.89 -1.49
CA GLU A 233 -15.53 3.16 -0.80
C GLU A 233 -16.08 3.03 0.63
N PRO A 234 -15.41 3.59 1.66
CA PRO A 234 -15.78 3.40 3.07
C PRO A 234 -17.21 3.81 3.43
N HIS A 235 -17.80 4.76 2.68
CA HIS A 235 -19.16 5.26 2.92
C HIS A 235 -20.24 4.41 2.25
N THR A 236 -19.89 3.56 1.31
CA THR A 236 -20.83 2.72 0.55
C THR A 236 -20.73 1.25 0.92
N VAL A 237 -19.60 0.82 1.46
CA VAL A 237 -19.39 -0.58 1.85
C VAL A 237 -20.28 -0.96 3.02
N VAL A 238 -21.02 -2.06 2.87
CA VAL A 238 -21.81 -2.65 3.97
C VAL A 238 -20.92 -3.62 4.73
N PRO A 239 -20.75 -3.44 6.05
CA PRO A 239 -19.97 -4.35 6.86
C PRO A 239 -20.67 -5.70 7.02
N ILE A 240 -19.91 -6.79 6.92
CA ILE A 240 -20.40 -8.16 7.06
C ILE A 240 -19.78 -8.86 8.27
N ASP A 241 -20.56 -9.73 8.90
CA ASP A 241 -20.08 -10.65 9.93
C ASP A 241 -19.95 -12.02 9.31
N ILE A 242 -18.76 -12.65 9.43
CA ILE A 242 -18.49 -13.99 8.87
C ILE A 242 -17.71 -14.79 9.92
N TYR A 243 -18.17 -16.02 10.18
CA TYR A 243 -17.46 -16.97 11.02
C TYR A 243 -17.50 -18.36 10.41
N LEU A 244 -16.40 -19.08 10.50
CA LEU A 244 -16.26 -20.51 10.15
C LEU A 244 -14.99 -21.08 10.79
N GLY A 245 -14.90 -22.39 10.87
CA GLY A 245 -13.76 -23.10 11.44
C GLY A 245 -13.98 -23.62 12.90
N THR A 246 -15.14 -23.31 13.51
CA THR A 246 -15.56 -23.85 14.81
C THR A 246 -16.55 -24.99 14.61
N ASP A 247 -17.85 -24.68 14.51
CA ASP A 247 -18.93 -25.64 14.38
C ASP A 247 -19.02 -26.24 12.97
N PHE A 248 -18.58 -25.48 11.96
CA PHE A 248 -18.52 -25.90 10.57
C PHE A 248 -17.27 -25.34 9.88
N LYS A 249 -16.76 -26.09 8.90
CA LYS A 249 -15.63 -25.67 8.05
C LYS A 249 -16.03 -25.33 6.62
N LEU A 250 -17.26 -25.59 6.25
CA LEU A 250 -17.78 -25.36 4.91
C LEU A 250 -19.00 -24.45 4.99
N LEU A 251 -18.91 -23.27 4.34
CA LEU A 251 -19.97 -22.24 4.31
C LEU A 251 -20.47 -22.09 2.86
N ILE A 252 -21.78 -22.28 2.65
CA ILE A 252 -22.44 -22.15 1.37
C ILE A 252 -23.28 -20.88 1.35
N ILE A 253 -22.88 -19.91 0.53
CA ILE A 253 -23.56 -18.62 0.40
C ILE A 253 -24.53 -18.66 -0.77
N THR A 254 -25.79 -18.36 -0.49
CA THR A 254 -26.89 -18.37 -1.46
C THR A 254 -27.55 -17.00 -1.57
N GLY A 255 -28.43 -16.82 -2.53
CA GLY A 255 -29.12 -15.54 -2.77
C GLY A 255 -28.92 -15.01 -4.20
N PRO A 256 -29.49 -13.84 -4.54
CA PRO A 256 -29.39 -13.27 -5.89
C PRO A 256 -27.96 -12.84 -6.22
N ASN A 257 -27.60 -12.79 -7.52
CA ASN A 257 -26.25 -12.38 -7.97
C ASN A 257 -25.89 -10.96 -7.53
N THR A 258 -26.87 -10.08 -7.51
CA THR A 258 -26.70 -8.68 -7.03
C THR A 258 -26.57 -8.56 -5.51
N GLY A 259 -26.77 -9.65 -4.75
CA GLY A 259 -26.82 -9.64 -3.28
C GLY A 259 -25.47 -9.49 -2.59
N GLY A 260 -24.35 -9.58 -3.31
CA GLY A 260 -23.00 -9.42 -2.72
C GLY A 260 -22.30 -10.73 -2.37
N LYS A 261 -22.75 -11.89 -2.86
CA LYS A 261 -22.12 -13.21 -2.64
C LYS A 261 -20.63 -13.23 -2.97
N THR A 262 -20.30 -12.87 -4.21
CA THR A 262 -18.90 -12.75 -4.69
C THR A 262 -18.08 -11.76 -3.88
N VAL A 263 -18.69 -10.64 -3.48
CA VAL A 263 -18.03 -9.61 -2.65
C VAL A 263 -17.70 -10.16 -1.27
N SER A 264 -18.61 -10.92 -0.64
CA SER A 264 -18.37 -11.55 0.66
C SER A 264 -17.22 -12.56 0.59
N LEU A 265 -17.18 -13.38 -0.45
CA LEU A 265 -16.09 -14.33 -0.74
C LEU A 265 -14.74 -13.62 -0.89
N LYS A 266 -14.69 -12.59 -1.76
CA LYS A 266 -13.51 -11.75 -1.99
C LYS A 266 -13.08 -11.04 -0.70
N THR A 267 -14.01 -10.57 0.12
CA THR A 267 -13.71 -9.94 1.40
C THR A 267 -12.94 -10.87 2.31
N VAL A 268 -13.42 -12.09 2.53
CA VAL A 268 -12.72 -13.07 3.38
C VAL A 268 -11.33 -13.39 2.85
N GLY A 269 -11.21 -13.67 1.55
CA GLY A 269 -9.92 -13.96 0.92
C GLY A 269 -8.93 -12.80 1.08
N LEU A 270 -9.34 -11.58 0.77
CA LEU A 270 -8.48 -10.39 0.87
C LEU A 270 -8.09 -10.07 2.32
N LEU A 271 -9.04 -10.10 3.26
CA LEU A 271 -8.73 -9.83 4.67
C LEU A 271 -7.77 -10.88 5.25
N THR A 272 -7.91 -12.14 4.84
CA THR A 272 -6.99 -13.21 5.24
C THR A 272 -5.59 -12.98 4.67
N LEU A 273 -5.45 -12.64 3.38
CA LEU A 273 -4.17 -12.29 2.75
C LEU A 273 -3.53 -11.06 3.39
N MET A 274 -4.31 -10.02 3.66
CA MET A 274 -3.85 -8.81 4.36
C MET A 274 -3.28 -9.15 5.74
N ALA A 275 -4.04 -9.90 6.55
CA ALA A 275 -3.63 -10.32 7.89
C ALA A 275 -2.31 -11.13 7.85
N GLN A 276 -2.21 -12.11 6.96
CA GLN A 276 -1.00 -12.93 6.80
C GLN A 276 0.21 -12.16 6.25
N SER A 277 -0.03 -11.02 5.58
CA SER A 277 1.01 -10.08 5.14
C SER A 277 1.41 -9.07 6.23
N GLY A 278 0.88 -9.20 7.45
CA GLY A 278 1.15 -8.30 8.57
C GLY A 278 0.50 -6.92 8.40
N LEU A 279 -0.63 -6.84 7.69
CA LEU A 279 -1.47 -5.65 7.60
C LEU A 279 -2.62 -5.74 8.62
N PHE A 280 -3.09 -4.60 9.08
CA PHE A 280 -4.37 -4.51 9.78
C PHE A 280 -5.51 -4.66 8.78
N ILE A 281 -6.65 -5.15 9.24
CA ILE A 281 -7.81 -5.43 8.40
C ILE A 281 -8.97 -4.47 8.71
N PRO A 282 -9.73 -4.01 7.72
CA PRO A 282 -10.89 -3.15 7.91
C PRO A 282 -12.08 -3.93 8.52
N ALA A 283 -11.93 -4.31 9.77
CA ALA A 283 -12.90 -5.04 10.58
C ALA A 283 -12.89 -4.49 12.03
N LEU A 284 -13.81 -4.91 12.88
CA LEU A 284 -13.77 -4.57 14.30
C LEU A 284 -12.65 -5.32 15.02
N ASP A 285 -12.24 -4.77 16.17
CA ASP A 285 -11.29 -5.40 17.08
C ASP A 285 -11.76 -6.80 17.49
N HIS A 286 -10.80 -7.66 17.83
CA HIS A 286 -11.05 -9.05 18.15
C HIS A 286 -11.70 -9.85 17.01
N SER A 287 -11.38 -9.51 15.76
CA SER A 287 -11.60 -10.38 14.61
C SER A 287 -10.48 -11.42 14.55
N ASP A 288 -10.86 -12.71 14.44
CA ASP A 288 -9.92 -13.83 14.37
C ASP A 288 -9.68 -14.22 12.92
N ILE A 289 -8.41 -14.37 12.55
CA ILE A 289 -7.99 -14.82 11.22
C ILE A 289 -7.03 -16.00 11.37
N ALA A 290 -7.38 -17.11 10.72
CA ALA A 290 -6.50 -18.27 10.67
C ALA A 290 -5.33 -18.05 9.72
N VAL A 291 -4.20 -18.69 10.06
CA VAL A 291 -3.04 -18.76 9.17
C VAL A 291 -3.19 -20.00 8.28
N PHE A 292 -3.38 -19.76 6.99
CA PHE A 292 -3.45 -20.81 5.97
C PHE A 292 -2.14 -20.91 5.21
N LYS A 293 -1.76 -22.14 4.87
CA LYS A 293 -0.60 -22.43 4.04
C LYS A 293 -0.82 -21.96 2.60
N ASN A 294 -2.01 -22.22 2.06
CA ASN A 294 -2.43 -21.78 0.74
C ASN A 294 -3.86 -21.25 0.78
N ILE A 295 -4.13 -20.28 -0.06
CA ILE A 295 -5.49 -19.76 -0.32
C ILE A 295 -5.77 -19.97 -1.80
N TYR A 296 -6.75 -20.81 -2.10
CA TYR A 296 -7.19 -21.08 -3.46
C TYR A 296 -8.49 -20.36 -3.75
N ALA A 297 -8.59 -19.76 -4.91
CA ALA A 297 -9.79 -19.07 -5.34
C ALA A 297 -10.15 -19.43 -6.77
N ASP A 298 -11.40 -19.78 -6.98
CA ASP A 298 -12.04 -19.90 -8.27
C ASP A 298 -13.17 -18.89 -8.33
N ILE A 299 -12.80 -17.64 -8.69
CA ILE A 299 -13.66 -16.46 -8.61
C ILE A 299 -13.52 -15.64 -9.90
N GLY A 300 -14.61 -15.42 -10.58
CA GLY A 300 -14.69 -14.52 -11.74
C GLY A 300 -15.26 -15.19 -12.98
N ASP A 301 -15.94 -14.38 -13.80
CA ASP A 301 -16.33 -14.75 -15.16
C ASP A 301 -15.10 -14.56 -16.07
N GLU A 302 -14.51 -15.62 -16.57
CA GLU A 302 -13.51 -15.54 -17.63
C GLU A 302 -14.17 -15.14 -18.96
N GLN A 303 -14.65 -13.90 -19.06
CA GLN A 303 -15.08 -13.27 -20.30
C GLN A 303 -13.90 -12.79 -21.15
N SER A 304 -12.76 -13.46 -21.08
CA SER A 304 -11.64 -13.15 -21.98
C SER A 304 -11.94 -13.78 -23.34
N ILE A 305 -12.09 -12.93 -24.34
CA ILE A 305 -12.34 -13.26 -25.76
C ILE A 305 -11.23 -14.16 -26.34
N GLU A 306 -10.14 -14.38 -25.64
CA GLU A 306 -8.95 -15.11 -26.11
C GLU A 306 -8.89 -16.60 -25.73
N GLN A 307 -9.78 -17.10 -24.85
CA GLN A 307 -9.78 -18.52 -24.48
C GLN A 307 -11.01 -19.24 -25.01
N SER A 308 -10.76 -20.16 -25.94
CA SER A 308 -11.79 -20.99 -26.64
C SER A 308 -12.40 -22.13 -25.79
N LEU A 309 -12.07 -22.19 -24.48
CA LEU A 309 -12.69 -23.13 -23.54
C LEU A 309 -14.00 -22.56 -23.00
N SER A 310 -15.03 -23.41 -22.88
CA SER A 310 -16.27 -23.00 -22.24
C SER A 310 -15.99 -22.58 -20.77
N THR A 311 -16.74 -21.64 -20.23
CA THR A 311 -16.64 -21.16 -18.83
C THR A 311 -16.58 -22.32 -17.83
N PHE A 312 -17.42 -23.36 -18.06
CA PHE A 312 -17.42 -24.58 -17.25
C PHE A 312 -16.08 -25.31 -17.26
N SER A 313 -15.45 -25.45 -18.45
CA SER A 313 -14.16 -26.18 -18.57
C SER A 313 -13.04 -25.46 -17.84
N SER A 314 -13.01 -24.12 -17.85
CA SER A 314 -12.05 -23.31 -17.12
C SER A 314 -12.18 -23.51 -15.62
N HIS A 315 -13.40 -23.34 -15.08
CA HIS A 315 -13.67 -23.55 -13.65
C HIS A 315 -13.33 -24.98 -13.22
N MET A 316 -13.70 -25.99 -14.03
CA MET A 316 -13.41 -27.39 -13.71
C MET A 316 -11.91 -27.67 -13.73
N THR A 317 -11.15 -27.09 -14.66
CA THR A 317 -9.68 -27.26 -14.71
C THR A 317 -9.03 -26.67 -13.45
N ASN A 318 -9.46 -25.48 -12.99
CA ASN A 318 -8.99 -24.88 -11.77
C ASN A 318 -9.39 -25.70 -10.54
N THR A 319 -10.64 -26.14 -10.47
CA THR A 319 -11.15 -27.03 -9.42
C THR A 319 -10.32 -28.31 -9.29
N VAL A 320 -9.99 -28.97 -10.41
CA VAL A 320 -9.13 -30.18 -10.42
C VAL A 320 -7.75 -29.89 -9.84
N LYS A 321 -7.17 -28.73 -10.14
CA LYS A 321 -5.89 -28.29 -9.56
C LYS A 321 -6.02 -28.08 -8.04
N ILE A 322 -7.05 -27.36 -7.61
CA ILE A 322 -7.33 -27.13 -6.20
C ILE A 322 -7.48 -28.46 -5.45
N LEU A 323 -8.30 -29.38 -5.97
CA LEU A 323 -8.52 -30.70 -5.36
C LEU A 323 -7.25 -31.55 -5.22
N LYS A 324 -6.27 -31.37 -6.09
CA LYS A 324 -4.98 -32.08 -6.00
C LYS A 324 -4.07 -31.53 -4.90
N GLU A 325 -4.15 -30.24 -4.61
CA GLU A 325 -3.20 -29.52 -3.77
C GLU A 325 -3.77 -29.12 -2.40
N ALA A 326 -5.11 -29.01 -2.27
CA ALA A 326 -5.74 -28.55 -1.02
C ALA A 326 -5.66 -29.59 0.08
N ASP A 327 -5.27 -29.16 1.28
CA ASP A 327 -5.25 -29.91 2.52
C ASP A 327 -5.99 -29.16 3.66
N GLU A 328 -6.03 -29.72 4.84
CA GLU A 328 -6.71 -29.14 6.01
C GLU A 328 -6.20 -27.76 6.42
N ASN A 329 -5.02 -27.34 5.97
CA ASN A 329 -4.40 -26.04 6.26
C ASN A 329 -4.64 -25.03 5.13
N CYS A 330 -5.58 -25.28 4.23
CA CYS A 330 -5.91 -24.44 3.10
C CYS A 330 -7.27 -23.76 3.28
N LEU A 331 -7.40 -22.55 2.69
CA LEU A 331 -8.68 -21.88 2.47
C LEU A 331 -9.05 -21.98 1.00
N VAL A 332 -10.24 -22.47 0.69
CA VAL A 332 -10.76 -22.61 -0.66
C VAL A 332 -12.01 -21.75 -0.85
N LEU A 333 -12.03 -20.97 -1.91
CA LEU A 333 -13.09 -20.02 -2.24
C LEU A 333 -13.63 -20.32 -3.64
N PHE A 334 -14.88 -20.77 -3.74
CA PHE A 334 -15.55 -21.04 -5.02
C PHE A 334 -16.69 -20.05 -5.27
N ASP A 335 -16.66 -19.39 -6.41
CA ASP A 335 -17.79 -18.58 -6.86
C ASP A 335 -18.61 -19.35 -7.90
N GLU A 336 -19.93 -19.41 -7.70
CA GLU A 336 -20.91 -20.10 -8.56
C GLU A 336 -20.52 -21.55 -8.88
N ILE A 337 -20.15 -22.33 -7.83
CA ILE A 337 -19.73 -23.72 -8.01
C ILE A 337 -20.74 -24.57 -8.78
N GLY A 338 -20.30 -25.27 -9.82
CA GLY A 338 -21.10 -26.13 -10.68
C GLY A 338 -21.81 -25.39 -11.82
N ALA A 339 -21.68 -24.07 -11.93
CA ALA A 339 -22.31 -23.30 -13.01
C ALA A 339 -21.70 -23.61 -14.40
N GLY A 340 -22.45 -23.32 -15.44
CA GLY A 340 -22.01 -23.42 -16.84
C GLY A 340 -22.24 -24.78 -17.52
N THR A 341 -22.93 -25.74 -16.85
CA THR A 341 -23.40 -27.02 -17.42
C THR A 341 -24.87 -27.26 -17.13
N ASP A 342 -25.39 -28.46 -17.44
CA ASP A 342 -26.77 -28.84 -17.03
C ASP A 342 -26.93 -28.65 -15.51
N PRO A 343 -28.00 -28.01 -15.04
CA PRO A 343 -28.19 -27.69 -13.62
C PRO A 343 -28.13 -28.92 -12.71
N THR A 344 -28.69 -30.06 -13.13
CA THR A 344 -28.72 -31.27 -12.31
C THR A 344 -27.32 -31.90 -12.22
N GLU A 345 -26.59 -31.93 -13.33
CA GLU A 345 -25.19 -32.42 -13.35
C GLU A 345 -24.28 -31.49 -12.57
N GLY A 346 -24.44 -30.16 -12.73
CA GLY A 346 -23.68 -29.13 -12.05
C GLY A 346 -23.85 -29.21 -10.53
N ALA A 347 -25.09 -29.33 -10.05
CA ALA A 347 -25.39 -29.50 -8.63
C ALA A 347 -24.77 -30.79 -8.05
N ALA A 348 -24.91 -31.92 -8.78
CA ALA A 348 -24.34 -33.19 -8.32
C ALA A 348 -22.81 -33.16 -8.23
N LEU A 349 -22.13 -32.58 -9.24
CA LEU A 349 -20.67 -32.38 -9.22
C LEU A 349 -20.24 -31.48 -8.09
N ALA A 350 -20.92 -30.35 -7.89
CA ALA A 350 -20.62 -29.41 -6.82
C ALA A 350 -20.75 -30.05 -5.43
N ILE A 351 -21.82 -30.81 -5.16
CA ILE A 351 -22.00 -31.56 -3.91
C ILE A 351 -20.86 -32.56 -3.71
N ALA A 352 -20.48 -33.31 -4.75
CA ALA A 352 -19.39 -34.28 -4.65
C ALA A 352 -18.03 -33.60 -4.33
N ILE A 353 -17.73 -32.46 -4.97
CA ILE A 353 -16.52 -31.66 -4.72
C ILE A 353 -16.52 -31.13 -3.28
N LEU A 354 -17.62 -30.51 -2.84
CA LEU A 354 -17.75 -29.96 -1.50
C LEU A 354 -17.64 -31.05 -0.42
N ASN A 355 -18.21 -32.21 -0.67
CA ASN A 355 -18.11 -33.35 0.24
C ASN A 355 -16.68 -33.90 0.34
N ASP A 356 -15.93 -33.96 -0.76
CA ASP A 356 -14.52 -34.37 -0.75
C ASP A 356 -13.66 -33.39 0.08
N LEU A 357 -13.84 -32.10 -0.11
CA LEU A 357 -13.14 -31.04 0.67
C LEU A 357 -13.52 -31.13 2.16
N LYS A 358 -14.80 -31.34 2.46
CA LYS A 358 -15.27 -31.55 3.83
C LYS A 358 -14.59 -32.75 4.49
N MET A 359 -14.55 -33.91 3.80
CA MET A 359 -13.92 -35.12 4.33
C MET A 359 -12.42 -34.95 4.60
N ARG A 360 -11.76 -34.09 3.83
CA ARG A 360 -10.35 -33.70 4.05
C ARG A 360 -10.19 -32.59 5.10
N GLY A 361 -11.26 -32.05 5.62
CA GLY A 361 -11.22 -30.99 6.65
C GLY A 361 -10.76 -29.63 6.13
N VAL A 362 -10.87 -29.37 4.82
CA VAL A 362 -10.48 -28.12 4.17
C VAL A 362 -11.48 -27.03 4.53
N THR A 363 -10.97 -25.86 4.94
CA THR A 363 -11.83 -24.69 5.18
C THR A 363 -12.29 -24.13 3.85
N THR A 364 -13.61 -24.14 3.59
CA THR A 364 -14.17 -23.84 2.28
C THR A 364 -15.34 -22.87 2.35
N MET A 365 -15.36 -21.89 1.46
CA MET A 365 -16.54 -21.06 1.21
C MET A 365 -16.94 -21.18 -0.26
N ALA A 366 -18.22 -21.40 -0.53
CA ALA A 366 -18.74 -21.51 -1.87
C ALA A 366 -20.00 -20.69 -2.06
N THR A 367 -20.18 -20.10 -3.24
CA THR A 367 -21.46 -19.49 -3.63
C THR A 367 -22.18 -20.38 -4.65
N THR A 368 -23.50 -20.36 -4.62
CA THR A 368 -24.31 -21.13 -5.55
C THR A 368 -25.72 -20.56 -5.72
N HIS A 369 -26.38 -21.00 -6.79
CA HIS A 369 -27.82 -20.77 -7.04
C HIS A 369 -28.65 -22.04 -6.93
N TYR A 370 -28.00 -23.22 -6.81
CA TYR A 370 -28.69 -24.52 -6.84
C TYR A 370 -29.40 -24.83 -5.52
N SER A 371 -30.68 -25.18 -5.58
CA SER A 371 -31.48 -25.57 -4.43
C SER A 371 -30.99 -26.87 -3.77
N GLU A 372 -30.48 -27.80 -4.56
CA GLU A 372 -29.92 -29.07 -4.10
C GLU A 372 -28.73 -28.87 -3.17
N ILE A 373 -27.89 -27.84 -3.42
CA ILE A 373 -26.74 -27.53 -2.57
C ILE A 373 -27.18 -26.87 -1.26
N LYS A 374 -28.29 -26.08 -1.28
CA LYS A 374 -28.91 -25.54 -0.05
C LYS A 374 -29.40 -26.69 0.85
N LEU A 375 -30.07 -27.69 0.25
CA LEU A 375 -30.53 -28.90 0.94
C LEU A 375 -29.38 -29.73 1.50
N TYR A 376 -28.31 -29.91 0.71
CA TYR A 376 -27.09 -30.58 1.18
C TYR A 376 -26.52 -29.92 2.43
N ALA A 377 -26.46 -28.60 2.47
CA ALA A 377 -25.94 -27.87 3.63
C ALA A 377 -26.85 -28.00 4.87
N LEU A 378 -28.18 -28.05 4.68
CA LEU A 378 -29.11 -28.24 5.80
C LEU A 378 -29.09 -29.67 6.38
N SER A 379 -28.72 -30.67 5.58
CA SER A 379 -28.75 -32.07 5.95
C SER A 379 -27.38 -32.66 6.35
N THR A 380 -26.30 -31.84 6.27
CA THR A 380 -24.94 -32.32 6.42
C THR A 380 -24.21 -31.63 7.57
N ASP A 381 -23.86 -32.37 8.61
CA ASP A 381 -23.09 -31.84 9.75
C ASP A 381 -21.76 -31.23 9.28
N GLY A 382 -21.37 -30.08 9.85
CA GLY A 382 -20.13 -29.37 9.53
C GLY A 382 -20.17 -28.57 8.22
N VAL A 383 -21.36 -28.45 7.60
CA VAL A 383 -21.68 -27.57 6.47
C VAL A 383 -22.78 -26.59 6.92
N GLU A 384 -22.61 -25.31 6.63
CA GLU A 384 -23.59 -24.30 7.01
C GLU A 384 -24.05 -23.47 5.81
N ASN A 385 -25.29 -23.05 5.82
CA ASN A 385 -25.84 -22.12 4.86
C ASN A 385 -25.62 -20.66 5.28
N ALA A 386 -25.49 -19.79 4.30
CA ALA A 386 -25.61 -18.36 4.49
C ALA A 386 -26.42 -17.75 3.35
N SER A 387 -27.12 -16.66 3.62
CA SER A 387 -27.84 -15.88 2.61
C SER A 387 -27.35 -14.44 2.55
N CYS A 388 -27.31 -13.88 1.35
CA CYS A 388 -27.21 -12.45 1.18
C CYS A 388 -28.62 -11.85 1.19
N GLU A 389 -28.91 -11.04 2.20
CA GLU A 389 -30.22 -10.41 2.38
C GLU A 389 -30.56 -9.50 1.19
N PHE A 390 -31.81 -9.59 0.72
CA PHE A 390 -32.32 -8.79 -0.37
C PHE A 390 -33.66 -8.18 0.02
N ASP A 391 -33.75 -6.85 -0.07
CA ASP A 391 -34.99 -6.14 0.19
C ASP A 391 -35.91 -6.18 -1.04
N VAL A 392 -36.96 -6.97 -0.95
CA VAL A 392 -37.95 -7.13 -2.01
C VAL A 392 -38.83 -5.87 -2.17
N GLU A 393 -38.94 -5.04 -1.12
CA GLU A 393 -39.75 -3.81 -1.21
C GLU A 393 -39.06 -2.72 -2.03
N SER A 394 -37.77 -2.51 -1.80
CA SER A 394 -36.97 -1.54 -2.54
C SER A 394 -36.34 -2.09 -3.81
N LEU A 395 -36.35 -3.41 -4.05
CA LEU A 395 -35.60 -4.13 -5.08
C LEU A 395 -34.09 -3.87 -5.01
N ARG A 396 -33.57 -3.69 -3.81
CA ARG A 396 -32.16 -3.42 -3.58
C ARG A 396 -31.52 -4.47 -2.68
N PRO A 397 -30.29 -4.87 -2.95
CA PRO A 397 -29.52 -5.68 -2.02
C PRO A 397 -29.22 -4.86 -0.77
N THR A 398 -29.34 -5.48 0.41
CA THR A 398 -28.86 -4.89 1.66
C THR A 398 -27.39 -5.19 1.90
N TYR A 399 -26.83 -6.14 1.15
CA TYR A 399 -25.46 -6.66 1.26
C TYR A 399 -25.13 -7.28 2.63
N ARG A 400 -26.14 -7.50 3.49
CA ARG A 400 -25.92 -8.20 4.76
C ARG A 400 -25.86 -9.71 4.54
N LEU A 401 -24.92 -10.35 5.23
CA LEU A 401 -24.77 -11.81 5.22
C LEU A 401 -25.43 -12.40 6.49
N LEU A 402 -26.36 -13.32 6.29
CA LEU A 402 -27.08 -14.04 7.35
C LEU A 402 -26.60 -15.50 7.34
N ILE A 403 -25.84 -15.91 8.34
CA ILE A 403 -25.36 -17.30 8.51
C ILE A 403 -26.38 -18.12 9.26
N GLY A 404 -26.58 -19.37 8.85
CA GLY A 404 -27.55 -20.32 9.41
C GLY A 404 -28.87 -20.40 8.64
N ILE A 405 -29.00 -19.65 7.53
CA ILE A 405 -30.24 -19.64 6.72
C ILE A 405 -29.88 -19.69 5.25
N PRO A 406 -30.47 -20.60 4.48
CA PRO A 406 -30.37 -20.57 3.01
C PRO A 406 -31.11 -19.36 2.43
N GLY A 407 -30.59 -18.78 1.37
CA GLY A 407 -31.25 -17.64 0.69
C GLY A 407 -32.48 -18.08 -0.12
N LYS A 408 -33.52 -17.25 -0.08
CA LYS A 408 -34.73 -17.42 -0.89
C LYS A 408 -34.49 -16.97 -2.33
N SER A 409 -35.15 -17.66 -3.26
CA SER A 409 -35.21 -17.24 -4.65
C SER A 409 -36.26 -16.14 -4.82
N ASN A 410 -35.83 -14.93 -5.17
CA ASN A 410 -36.74 -13.77 -5.29
C ASN A 410 -37.18 -13.46 -6.75
N GLY A 411 -36.95 -14.39 -7.67
CA GLY A 411 -37.18 -14.19 -9.10
C GLY A 411 -38.61 -13.75 -9.44
N PHE A 412 -39.61 -14.39 -8.87
CA PHE A 412 -41.04 -14.04 -9.10
C PHE A 412 -41.40 -12.66 -8.54
N ALA A 413 -40.97 -12.37 -7.32
CA ALA A 413 -41.22 -11.09 -6.67
C ALA A 413 -40.57 -9.92 -7.42
N ILE A 414 -39.33 -10.12 -7.87
CA ILE A 414 -38.59 -9.16 -8.69
C ILE A 414 -39.29 -8.95 -10.04
N SER A 415 -39.63 -10.05 -10.73
CA SER A 415 -40.31 -9.99 -12.03
C SER A 415 -41.68 -9.29 -11.97
N LYS A 416 -42.45 -9.55 -10.92
CA LYS A 416 -43.72 -8.86 -10.66
C LYS A 416 -43.52 -7.36 -10.51
N LYS A 417 -42.58 -6.93 -9.72
CA LYS A 417 -42.28 -5.50 -9.52
C LYS A 417 -41.71 -4.80 -10.76
N LEU A 418 -40.99 -5.55 -11.60
CA LEU A 418 -40.50 -5.05 -12.89
C LEU A 418 -41.61 -4.95 -13.94
N GLY A 419 -42.83 -5.41 -13.63
CA GLY A 419 -44.02 -5.25 -14.48
C GLY A 419 -44.35 -6.46 -15.34
N LEU A 420 -43.80 -7.66 -15.02
CA LEU A 420 -44.23 -8.89 -15.68
C LEU A 420 -45.70 -9.18 -15.33
N PRO A 421 -46.58 -9.40 -16.31
CA PRO A 421 -48.01 -9.63 -16.09
C PRO A 421 -48.28 -10.82 -15.17
N ASP A 422 -49.27 -10.67 -14.26
CA ASP A 422 -49.62 -11.71 -13.28
C ASP A 422 -49.98 -13.07 -13.91
N TYR A 423 -50.60 -13.08 -15.13
CA TYR A 423 -50.94 -14.33 -15.80
C TYR A 423 -49.71 -15.15 -16.24
N ILE A 424 -48.57 -14.46 -16.58
CA ILE A 424 -47.32 -15.15 -16.90
C ILE A 424 -46.69 -15.69 -15.61
N LEU A 425 -46.76 -14.94 -14.53
CA LEU A 425 -46.25 -15.38 -13.21
C LEU A 425 -47.04 -16.59 -12.70
N SER A 426 -48.38 -16.61 -12.87
CA SER A 426 -49.22 -17.76 -12.50
C SER A 426 -48.88 -19.00 -13.33
N ASP A 427 -48.78 -18.87 -14.67
CA ASP A 427 -48.37 -19.99 -15.54
C ASP A 427 -46.95 -20.53 -15.18
N ALA A 428 -46.02 -19.63 -14.88
CA ALA A 428 -44.67 -20.05 -14.45
C ALA A 428 -44.68 -20.73 -13.08
N SER A 429 -45.52 -20.25 -12.14
CA SER A 429 -45.66 -20.85 -10.81
C SER A 429 -46.27 -22.27 -10.87
N GLU A 430 -47.24 -22.52 -11.76
CA GLU A 430 -47.85 -23.83 -11.98
C GLU A 430 -46.88 -24.87 -12.55
N ARG A 431 -45.78 -24.42 -13.16
CA ARG A 431 -44.73 -25.28 -13.72
C ARG A 431 -43.65 -25.68 -12.72
N LEU A 432 -43.62 -25.03 -11.53
CA LEU A 432 -42.71 -25.43 -10.44
C LEU A 432 -43.22 -26.69 -9.75
N ASN A 433 -42.27 -27.54 -9.31
CA ASN A 433 -42.62 -28.72 -8.50
C ASN A 433 -43.15 -28.30 -7.13
N ALA A 434 -44.15 -29.00 -6.63
CA ALA A 434 -44.75 -28.70 -5.33
C ALA A 434 -43.78 -28.79 -4.15
N GLU A 435 -42.74 -29.63 -4.24
CA GLU A 435 -41.69 -29.78 -3.26
C GLU A 435 -40.78 -28.55 -3.20
N ASP A 436 -40.44 -27.95 -4.36
CA ASP A 436 -39.61 -26.73 -4.44
C ASP A 436 -40.35 -25.52 -3.85
N VAL A 437 -41.64 -25.43 -4.09
CA VAL A 437 -42.48 -24.32 -3.54
C VAL A 437 -42.56 -24.42 -2.03
N HIS A 438 -42.80 -25.62 -1.47
CA HIS A 438 -42.91 -25.83 -0.03
C HIS A 438 -41.54 -25.56 0.68
N PHE A 439 -40.43 -25.93 0.05
CA PHE A 439 -39.09 -25.65 0.57
C PHE A 439 -38.83 -24.13 0.64
N GLU A 440 -39.13 -23.39 -0.44
CA GLU A 440 -38.92 -21.92 -0.48
C GLU A 440 -39.82 -21.19 0.55
N ASP A 441 -41.04 -21.71 0.85
CA ASP A 441 -41.89 -21.15 1.91
C ASP A 441 -41.30 -21.35 3.31
N ILE A 442 -40.77 -22.54 3.63
CA ILE A 442 -40.07 -22.81 4.88
C ILE A 442 -38.82 -21.93 5.04
N VAL A 443 -38.03 -21.77 3.97
CA VAL A 443 -36.86 -20.86 3.96
C VAL A 443 -37.27 -19.42 4.25
N SER A 444 -38.41 -18.96 3.68
CA SER A 444 -38.95 -17.63 3.93
C SER A 444 -39.31 -17.40 5.40
N ASP A 445 -39.98 -18.37 6.02
CA ASP A 445 -40.38 -18.29 7.43
C ASP A 445 -39.17 -18.28 8.35
N LEU A 446 -38.13 -19.09 8.06
CA LEU A 446 -36.87 -19.10 8.78
C LEU A 446 -36.10 -17.77 8.67
N GLU A 447 -36.06 -17.19 7.47
CA GLU A 447 -35.42 -15.89 7.23
C GLU A 447 -36.10 -14.77 8.04
N HIS A 448 -37.42 -14.71 8.01
CA HIS A 448 -38.19 -13.74 8.78
C HIS A 448 -38.00 -13.91 10.30
N ALA A 449 -38.06 -15.15 10.80
CA ALA A 449 -37.84 -15.45 12.21
C ALA A 449 -36.43 -15.03 12.68
N ARG A 450 -35.41 -15.27 11.86
CA ARG A 450 -34.02 -14.89 12.15
C ARG A 450 -33.81 -13.39 12.18
N ILE A 451 -34.30 -12.68 11.17
CA ILE A 451 -34.24 -11.21 11.11
C ILE A 451 -34.88 -10.60 12.36
N SER A 452 -36.03 -11.13 12.80
CA SER A 452 -36.67 -10.69 14.03
C SER A 452 -35.77 -10.93 15.25
N LEU A 453 -35.19 -12.12 15.34
CA LEU A 453 -34.31 -12.52 16.45
C LEU A 453 -33.01 -11.67 16.51
N GLU A 454 -32.42 -11.35 15.36
CA GLU A 454 -31.25 -10.44 15.28
C GLU A 454 -31.59 -9.01 15.73
N LYS A 455 -32.79 -8.50 15.37
CA LYS A 455 -33.25 -7.19 15.84
C LYS A 455 -33.41 -7.19 17.36
N GLU A 456 -34.07 -8.22 17.90
CA GLU A 456 -34.23 -8.37 19.35
C GLU A 456 -32.90 -8.48 20.08
N GLN A 457 -31.92 -9.24 19.53
CA GLN A 457 -30.57 -9.33 20.09
C GLN A 457 -29.86 -7.98 20.09
N ALA A 458 -29.94 -7.22 18.99
CA ALA A 458 -29.35 -5.89 18.89
C ALA A 458 -29.96 -4.92 19.92
N GLU A 459 -31.28 -4.98 20.15
CA GLU A 459 -31.94 -4.19 21.20
C GLU A 459 -31.48 -4.59 22.61
N VAL A 460 -31.35 -5.89 22.88
CA VAL A 460 -30.82 -6.40 24.14
C VAL A 460 -29.38 -5.92 24.40
N GLU A 461 -28.51 -5.93 23.40
CA GLU A 461 -27.15 -5.42 23.54
C GLU A 461 -27.12 -3.90 23.80
N ASN A 462 -27.97 -3.13 23.10
CA ASN A 462 -28.13 -1.71 23.38
C ASN A 462 -28.60 -1.44 24.82
N TYR A 463 -29.61 -2.19 25.30
CA TYR A 463 -30.08 -2.08 26.68
C TYR A 463 -29.00 -2.47 27.70
N LYS A 464 -28.18 -3.51 27.43
CA LYS A 464 -27.06 -3.87 28.29
C LYS A 464 -26.02 -2.74 28.37
N ALA A 465 -25.68 -2.11 27.24
CA ALA A 465 -24.76 -0.98 27.21
C ALA A 465 -25.32 0.22 27.98
N GLU A 466 -26.61 0.51 27.85
CA GLU A 466 -27.29 1.58 28.59
C GLU A 466 -27.29 1.30 30.09
N ILE A 467 -27.64 0.06 30.51
CA ILE A 467 -27.60 -0.38 31.89
C ILE A 467 -26.20 -0.28 32.50
N ALA A 468 -25.15 -0.66 31.77
CA ALA A 468 -23.76 -0.52 32.20
C ALA A 468 -23.40 0.95 32.44
N SER A 469 -23.74 1.85 31.51
CA SER A 469 -23.53 3.29 31.65
C SER A 469 -24.29 3.92 32.82
N LEU A 470 -25.55 3.50 33.02
CA LEU A 470 -26.37 3.96 34.17
C LEU A 470 -25.81 3.46 35.50
N LYS A 471 -25.33 2.22 35.56
CA LYS A 471 -24.70 1.64 36.75
C LYS A 471 -23.43 2.40 37.13
N GLU A 472 -22.58 2.74 36.18
CA GLU A 472 -21.36 3.56 36.39
C GLU A 472 -21.72 4.95 36.93
N LYS A 473 -22.69 5.63 36.30
CA LYS A 473 -23.19 6.93 36.78
C LYS A 473 -23.77 6.87 38.21
N LEU A 474 -24.49 5.80 38.54
CA LEU A 474 -25.07 5.58 39.83
C LEU A 474 -23.98 5.37 40.88
N GLN A 475 -22.95 4.60 40.55
CA GLN A 475 -21.82 4.32 41.42
C GLN A 475 -21.03 5.61 41.72
N ALA A 476 -20.71 6.40 40.69
CA ALA A 476 -20.04 7.70 40.86
C ALA A 476 -20.88 8.68 41.69
N LYS A 477 -22.23 8.63 41.57
CA LYS A 477 -23.11 9.47 42.38
C LYS A 477 -23.16 9.01 43.87
N ASN A 478 -23.15 7.71 44.12
CA ASN A 478 -23.09 7.18 45.47
C ASN A 478 -21.76 7.54 46.15
N GLU A 479 -20.64 7.35 45.50
CA GLU A 479 -19.32 7.75 46.01
C GLU A 479 -19.30 9.23 46.42
N ARG A 480 -19.86 10.12 45.56
CA ARG A 480 -19.97 11.57 45.90
C ARG A 480 -20.91 11.85 47.09
N LEU A 481 -21.96 11.04 47.26
CA LEU A 481 -22.86 11.16 48.43
C LEU A 481 -22.17 10.70 49.70
N ASP A 482 -21.43 9.60 49.67
CA ASP A 482 -20.66 9.08 50.79
C ASP A 482 -19.58 10.10 51.21
N GLU A 483 -18.80 10.66 50.27
CA GLU A 483 -17.83 11.75 50.55
C GLU A 483 -18.49 12.95 51.19
N ARG A 484 -19.69 13.34 50.73
CA ARG A 484 -20.43 14.48 51.30
C ARG A 484 -20.89 14.13 52.72
N THR A 485 -21.38 12.92 52.96
CA THR A 485 -21.86 12.46 54.28
C THR A 485 -20.70 12.43 55.26
N ASP A 486 -19.56 11.89 54.88
CA ASP A 486 -18.34 11.85 55.68
C ASP A 486 -17.84 13.27 56.04
N ASN A 487 -17.87 14.19 55.10
CA ASN A 487 -17.51 15.59 55.32
C ASN A 487 -18.48 16.30 56.30
N ILE A 488 -19.78 16.01 56.26
CA ILE A 488 -20.77 16.55 57.17
C ILE A 488 -20.55 16.00 58.55
N ILE A 489 -20.35 14.67 58.69
CA ILE A 489 -20.07 14.02 59.97
C ILE A 489 -18.77 14.55 60.58
N ARG A 490 -17.72 14.70 59.82
CA ARG A 490 -16.46 15.27 60.28
C ARG A 490 -16.62 16.70 60.79
N LYS A 491 -17.30 17.57 60.06
CA LYS A 491 -17.59 18.96 60.52
C LYS A 491 -18.44 19.01 61.75
N ALA A 492 -19.46 18.13 61.87
CA ALA A 492 -20.29 18.04 63.08
C ALA A 492 -19.46 17.58 64.30
N ASN A 493 -18.58 16.63 64.14
CA ASN A 493 -17.69 16.16 65.22
C ASN A 493 -16.66 17.24 65.60
N GLU A 494 -16.10 17.99 64.68
CA GLU A 494 -15.21 19.13 64.94
C GLU A 494 -15.95 20.23 65.71
N GLN A 495 -17.18 20.54 65.34
CA GLN A 495 -18.01 21.53 66.06
C GLN A 495 -18.39 21.01 67.46
N ALA A 496 -18.75 19.77 67.62
CA ALA A 496 -19.04 19.16 68.94
C ALA A 496 -17.81 19.20 69.86
N ALA A 497 -16.64 18.83 69.33
CA ALA A 497 -15.37 18.93 70.07
C ALA A 497 -15.01 20.36 70.49
N ALA A 498 -15.26 21.36 69.63
CA ALA A 498 -15.05 22.77 69.95
C ALA A 498 -15.99 23.25 71.03
N ILE A 499 -17.25 22.87 71.03
CA ILE A 499 -18.24 23.21 72.06
C ILE A 499 -17.86 22.56 73.39
N LEU A 500 -17.47 21.28 73.39
CA LEU A 500 -17.02 20.58 74.60
C LEU A 500 -15.76 21.19 75.21
N SER A 501 -14.84 21.66 74.38
CA SER A 501 -13.62 22.36 74.78
C SER A 501 -13.93 23.70 75.48
N LEU A 502 -14.99 24.39 75.06
CA LEU A 502 -15.45 25.67 75.67
C LEU A 502 -16.20 25.47 77.03
N ILE A 503 -16.70 24.29 77.30
CA ILE A 503 -17.42 23.97 78.54
C ILE A 503 -16.43 23.53 79.64
N HIS A 504 -15.21 23.11 79.28
CA HIS A 504 -14.15 22.67 80.20
C HIS A 504 -13.17 23.76 80.60
N ILE A 505 -13.43 25.04 80.28
CA ILE A 505 -12.80 26.25 80.84
C ILE A 505 -13.77 26.83 81.86
#